data_bff7e15387fd1315ef1261bc20f22ef9
#
_entry.id   bff7e15387fd1315ef1261bc20f22ef9
#
_cell.length_a   1.000
_cell.length_b   1.000
_cell.length_c   1.000
_cell.angle_alpha   90.00
_cell.angle_beta   90.00
_cell.angle_gamma   90.00
#
_symmetry.space_group_name_H-M   'P 1'
#
loop_
_entity.id
_entity.type
_entity.pdbx_description
1 polymer ?
#
loop_
_entity_poly.entity_id
_entity_poly.type
_entity_poly.pdbx_seq_one_letter_code
_entity_poly.pdbx_strand_id
1 'polypeptide(L)'
;MAKGRGTSGRARAVRATPARLLAVDITRQCRLRDAYVRELVNTRRKTSELSHEEFDYAQVLSFGVVMCRGTLDEFIDRNLNSPHDIKPEVRDCLRVSAYELLFLKKPSHAVVDQGVELVRASSPKASGLANAVLHKMAADAEGFPWGDASTSIRAFARSYGIPKWLARLLVRQYGREKAAAMLAADLLPAPTFLRDNPYQSGERFASDLSAQHVASLVPLAGTVLEIGAGRGTKTALMQARALEELGHPTIIHTVDIHEFKARLLSERMEQMGIAGVTTHVGDATNLDAIAGLPRAFDAVFIDAPCSGTGTLRRHPEIRWRIDPRDIESLTQIQARMLQSAASYVRAGGTLVYATCSVLDSEDDALVRAFLDTPAGAQFTLAERFASVPAEGGPDGHFAVVLRK
;
A
#
# COMPACT_ATOMS: atom_id res chain seq x y z
N MET A 1 -33.87 63.52 6.22
CA MET A 1 -34.31 62.14 6.23
C MET A 1 -33.56 61.35 5.19
N ALA A 2 -32.50 60.67 5.55
CA ALA A 2 -31.73 59.78 4.66
C ALA A 2 -31.77 58.39 5.26
N LYS A 3 -32.49 57.47 4.60
CA LYS A 3 -32.59 56.06 4.99
C LYS A 3 -31.30 55.32 4.52
N GLY A 4 -30.46 54.95 5.47
CA GLY A 4 -29.35 54.02 5.25
C GLY A 4 -29.92 52.65 4.94
N ARG A 5 -29.63 52.09 3.73
CA ARG A 5 -29.80 50.67 3.41
C ARG A 5 -28.58 49.91 3.88
N GLY A 6 -28.67 49.34 5.06
CA GLY A 6 -27.72 48.33 5.52
C GLY A 6 -27.94 47.02 4.74
N THR A 7 -27.07 46.70 3.79
CA THR A 7 -26.97 45.40 3.19
C THR A 7 -26.19 44.49 4.14
N SER A 8 -26.87 43.81 5.08
CA SER A 8 -26.31 42.69 5.82
C SER A 8 -26.07 41.55 4.84
N GLY A 9 -24.85 41.41 4.34
CA GLY A 9 -24.42 40.24 3.61
C GLY A 9 -24.47 39.03 4.54
N ARG A 10 -25.58 38.30 4.56
CA ARG A 10 -25.64 36.97 5.16
C ARG A 10 -24.56 36.15 4.47
N ALA A 11 -23.53 35.71 5.21
CA ALA A 11 -22.58 34.75 4.74
C ALA A 11 -23.38 33.52 4.26
N ARG A 12 -23.28 33.21 2.97
CA ARG A 12 -23.95 32.05 2.36
C ARG A 12 -23.35 30.80 3.03
N ALA A 13 -24.17 29.98 3.69
CA ALA A 13 -23.71 28.73 4.31
C ALA A 13 -23.00 27.88 3.26
N VAL A 14 -21.87 27.29 3.64
CA VAL A 14 -21.10 26.36 2.79
C VAL A 14 -21.98 25.14 2.53
N ARG A 15 -22.16 24.78 1.25
CA ARG A 15 -23.02 23.66 0.81
C ARG A 15 -22.24 22.40 0.43
N ALA A 16 -20.92 22.38 0.63
CA ALA A 16 -20.15 21.16 0.39
C ALA A 16 -20.55 20.07 1.37
N THR A 17 -20.72 18.84 0.86
CA THR A 17 -21.13 17.73 1.72
C THR A 17 -20.03 17.37 2.72
N PRO A 18 -20.41 16.94 3.96
CA PRO A 18 -19.45 16.56 4.99
C PRO A 18 -18.47 15.48 4.54
N ALA A 19 -18.92 14.48 3.78
CA ALA A 19 -18.09 13.42 3.21
C ALA A 19 -16.95 13.98 2.34
N ARG A 20 -17.25 14.95 1.46
CA ARG A 20 -16.22 15.56 0.59
C ARG A 20 -15.26 16.44 1.38
N LEU A 21 -15.75 17.19 2.38
CA LEU A 21 -14.89 17.98 3.27
C LEU A 21 -13.91 17.08 4.03
N LEU A 22 -14.38 15.96 4.55
CA LEU A 22 -13.55 14.97 5.23
C LEU A 22 -12.51 14.37 4.27
N ALA A 23 -12.88 14.04 3.03
CA ALA A 23 -11.96 13.53 2.03
C ALA A 23 -10.86 14.54 1.68
N VAL A 24 -11.18 15.83 1.54
CA VAL A 24 -10.18 16.90 1.34
C VAL A 24 -9.24 16.99 2.54
N ASP A 25 -9.76 16.93 3.78
CA ASP A 25 -8.93 16.97 4.99
C ASP A 25 -7.97 15.76 5.03
N ILE A 26 -8.46 14.53 4.83
CA ILE A 26 -7.65 13.32 4.84
C ILE A 26 -6.54 13.40 3.77
N THR A 27 -6.88 13.72 2.52
CA THR A 27 -5.90 13.79 1.42
C THR A 27 -4.88 14.90 1.61
N ARG A 28 -5.28 16.04 2.19
CA ARG A 28 -4.39 17.10 2.61
C ARG A 28 -3.44 16.65 3.72
N GLN A 29 -3.91 15.91 4.73
CA GLN A 29 -3.06 15.36 5.79
C GLN A 29 -2.07 14.33 5.24
N CYS A 30 -2.48 13.46 4.28
CA CYS A 30 -1.57 12.58 3.58
C CYS A 30 -0.40 13.36 2.95
N ARG A 31 -0.70 14.47 2.28
CA ARG A 31 0.31 15.31 1.63
C ARG A 31 1.22 16.04 2.61
N LEU A 32 0.65 16.61 3.69
CA LEU A 32 1.40 17.43 4.64
C LEU A 32 2.29 16.63 5.59
N ARG A 33 1.87 15.41 5.95
CA ARG A 33 2.53 14.56 6.95
C ARG A 33 3.23 13.35 6.34
N ASP A 34 3.18 13.19 5.03
CA ASP A 34 3.60 11.97 4.33
C ASP A 34 2.98 10.68 4.92
N ALA A 35 1.74 10.82 5.45
CA ALA A 35 1.03 9.75 6.12
C ALA A 35 0.36 8.79 5.12
N TYR A 36 0.05 7.59 5.59
CA TYR A 36 -0.74 6.61 4.84
C TYR A 36 -2.23 6.90 4.97
N VAL A 37 -2.96 6.90 3.84
CA VAL A 37 -4.41 7.20 3.81
C VAL A 37 -5.20 6.25 4.72
N ARG A 38 -4.82 4.98 4.76
CA ARG A 38 -5.46 3.97 5.61
C ARG A 38 -5.38 4.33 7.10
N GLU A 39 -4.23 4.78 7.57
CA GLU A 39 -4.03 5.16 8.99
C GLU A 39 -4.87 6.38 9.35
N LEU A 40 -4.92 7.36 8.45
CA LEU A 40 -5.75 8.56 8.65
C LEU A 40 -7.25 8.22 8.62
N VAL A 41 -7.70 7.41 7.66
CA VAL A 41 -9.09 6.95 7.61
C VAL A 41 -9.47 6.19 8.87
N ASN A 42 -8.65 5.24 9.33
CA ASN A 42 -8.91 4.48 10.56
C ASN A 42 -8.97 5.39 11.80
N THR A 43 -8.10 6.38 11.88
CA THR A 43 -8.12 7.37 12.97
C THR A 43 -9.40 8.21 12.92
N ARG A 44 -9.77 8.70 11.73
CA ARG A 44 -10.98 9.52 11.55
C ARG A 44 -12.26 8.72 11.79
N ARG A 45 -12.30 7.44 11.45
CA ARG A 45 -13.48 6.57 11.71
C ARG A 45 -13.84 6.50 13.20
N LYS A 46 -12.84 6.55 14.10
CA LYS A 46 -13.04 6.52 15.54
C LYS A 46 -13.59 7.84 16.13
N THR A 47 -13.41 8.94 15.41
CA THR A 47 -13.72 10.30 15.92
C THR A 47 -14.75 11.04 15.06
N SER A 48 -15.20 10.47 13.97
CA SER A 48 -16.15 11.11 13.05
C SER A 48 -17.59 10.93 13.54
N GLU A 49 -18.37 12.00 13.44
CA GLU A 49 -19.82 12.03 13.69
C GLU A 49 -20.65 11.79 12.42
N LEU A 50 -20.00 11.49 11.28
CA LEU A 50 -20.68 11.20 10.01
C LEU A 50 -21.44 9.89 10.09
N SER A 51 -22.55 9.78 9.36
CA SER A 51 -23.21 8.51 9.12
C SER A 51 -22.25 7.50 8.47
N HIS A 52 -22.54 6.21 8.58
CA HIS A 52 -21.73 5.17 7.95
C HIS A 52 -21.59 5.40 6.44
N GLU A 53 -22.69 5.72 5.77
CA GLU A 53 -22.71 5.96 4.31
C GLU A 53 -21.86 7.18 3.90
N GLU A 54 -21.96 8.29 4.64
CA GLU A 54 -21.15 9.48 4.40
C GLU A 54 -19.68 9.21 4.64
N PHE A 55 -19.33 8.48 5.71
CA PHE A 55 -17.97 8.12 6.01
C PHE A 55 -17.38 7.18 4.96
N ASP A 56 -18.14 6.17 4.53
CA ASP A 56 -17.70 5.23 3.49
C ASP A 56 -17.49 5.95 2.16
N TYR A 57 -18.33 6.94 1.83
CA TYR A 57 -18.10 7.78 0.66
C TYR A 57 -16.85 8.65 0.80
N ALA A 58 -16.62 9.25 1.96
CA ALA A 58 -15.38 9.98 2.25
C ALA A 58 -14.14 9.07 2.13
N GLN A 59 -14.23 7.83 2.57
CA GLN A 59 -13.17 6.83 2.41
C GLN A 59 -12.91 6.52 0.92
N VAL A 60 -13.95 6.26 0.13
CA VAL A 60 -13.82 6.03 -1.32
C VAL A 60 -13.13 7.21 -2.00
N LEU A 61 -13.52 8.44 -1.70
CA LEU A 61 -12.91 9.63 -2.25
C LEU A 61 -11.44 9.77 -1.82
N SER A 62 -11.14 9.55 -0.53
CA SER A 62 -9.79 9.70 0.01
C SER A 62 -8.81 8.70 -0.61
N PHE A 63 -9.18 7.42 -0.64
CA PHE A 63 -8.36 6.38 -1.28
C PHE A 63 -8.20 6.64 -2.77
N GLY A 64 -9.27 6.96 -3.48
CA GLY A 64 -9.25 7.21 -4.92
C GLY A 64 -8.40 8.41 -5.32
N VAL A 65 -8.48 9.51 -4.56
CA VAL A 65 -7.64 10.69 -4.78
C VAL A 65 -6.16 10.38 -4.58
N VAL A 66 -5.80 9.67 -3.51
CA VAL A 66 -4.41 9.28 -3.26
C VAL A 66 -3.94 8.30 -4.33
N MET A 67 -4.76 7.31 -4.67
CA MET A 67 -4.49 6.29 -5.66
C MET A 67 -4.22 6.87 -7.05
N CYS A 68 -5.04 7.81 -7.50
CA CYS A 68 -4.99 8.36 -8.85
C CYS A 68 -4.28 9.73 -8.93
N ARG A 69 -3.59 10.16 -7.88
CA ARG A 69 -3.06 11.53 -7.71
C ARG A 69 -2.39 12.09 -8.96
N GLY A 70 -1.47 11.35 -9.56
CA GLY A 70 -0.73 11.87 -10.73
C GLY A 70 -1.62 12.06 -11.96
N THR A 71 -2.59 11.17 -12.20
CA THR A 71 -3.59 11.33 -13.26
C THR A 71 -4.52 12.52 -12.99
N LEU A 72 -4.92 12.70 -11.72
CA LEU A 72 -5.77 13.83 -11.33
C LEU A 72 -5.03 15.15 -11.46
N ASP A 73 -3.75 15.20 -11.08
CA ASP A 73 -2.91 16.40 -11.26
C ASP A 73 -2.72 16.74 -12.75
N GLU A 74 -2.43 15.74 -13.59
CA GLU A 74 -2.37 15.95 -15.05
C GLU A 74 -3.69 16.48 -15.60
N PHE A 75 -4.83 15.95 -15.14
CA PHE A 75 -6.15 16.43 -15.56
C PHE A 75 -6.42 17.86 -15.15
N ILE A 76 -6.09 18.23 -13.93
CA ILE A 76 -6.22 19.61 -13.42
C ILE A 76 -5.32 20.54 -14.24
N ASP A 77 -4.06 20.17 -14.45
CA ASP A 77 -3.07 20.99 -15.15
C ASP A 77 -3.45 21.25 -16.63
N ARG A 78 -4.05 20.27 -17.29
CA ARG A 78 -4.59 20.43 -18.67
C ARG A 78 -5.67 21.52 -18.76
N ASN A 79 -6.38 21.80 -17.67
CA ASN A 79 -7.50 22.72 -17.61
C ASN A 79 -7.17 24.07 -16.96
N LEU A 80 -5.91 24.25 -16.52
CA LEU A 80 -5.38 25.48 -15.95
C LEU A 80 -4.53 26.26 -16.96
N ASN A 81 -4.67 27.58 -17.00
CA ASN A 81 -3.79 28.44 -17.79
C ASN A 81 -2.38 28.52 -17.17
N SER A 82 -2.30 28.53 -15.83
CA SER A 82 -1.06 28.60 -15.04
C SER A 82 -1.07 27.55 -13.94
N PRO A 83 -0.71 26.29 -14.23
CA PRO A 83 -0.76 25.19 -13.24
C PRO A 83 0.09 25.41 -11.99
N HIS A 84 1.18 26.18 -12.10
CA HIS A 84 2.09 26.45 -10.98
C HIS A 84 1.57 27.52 -10.00
N ASP A 85 0.59 28.34 -10.41
CA ASP A 85 0.09 29.46 -9.61
C ASP A 85 -1.06 29.05 -8.67
N ILE A 86 -1.57 27.82 -8.80
CA ILE A 86 -2.67 27.34 -7.98
C ILE A 86 -2.21 26.96 -6.59
N LYS A 87 -2.91 27.46 -5.56
CA LYS A 87 -2.61 27.12 -4.18
C LYS A 87 -2.84 25.63 -3.90
N PRO A 88 -1.98 24.99 -3.08
CA PRO A 88 -2.11 23.56 -2.77
C PRO A 88 -3.48 23.16 -2.20
N GLU A 89 -4.08 24.00 -1.33
CA GLU A 89 -5.40 23.72 -0.77
C GLU A 89 -6.54 23.78 -1.80
N VAL A 90 -6.40 24.59 -2.85
CA VAL A 90 -7.35 24.60 -3.96
C VAL A 90 -7.18 23.36 -4.82
N ARG A 91 -5.93 22.97 -5.10
CA ARG A 91 -5.62 21.73 -5.84
C ARG A 91 -6.16 20.49 -5.11
N ASP A 92 -6.04 20.42 -3.77
CA ASP A 92 -6.60 19.33 -2.97
C ASP A 92 -8.13 19.20 -3.17
N CYS A 93 -8.87 20.33 -3.22
CA CYS A 93 -10.30 20.32 -3.53
C CYS A 93 -10.59 19.87 -4.96
N LEU A 94 -9.82 20.35 -5.94
CA LEU A 94 -9.99 19.99 -7.35
C LEU A 94 -9.70 18.51 -7.61
N ARG A 95 -8.75 17.88 -6.87
CA ARG A 95 -8.49 16.43 -6.97
C ARG A 95 -9.71 15.59 -6.62
N VAL A 96 -10.48 15.98 -5.59
CA VAL A 96 -11.73 15.28 -5.23
C VAL A 96 -12.72 15.35 -6.39
N SER A 97 -12.95 16.54 -6.95
CA SER A 97 -13.83 16.73 -8.11
C SER A 97 -13.32 15.98 -9.35
N ALA A 98 -12.00 16.00 -9.59
CA ALA A 98 -11.37 15.25 -10.68
C ALA A 98 -11.61 13.74 -10.57
N TYR A 99 -11.49 13.18 -9.36
CA TYR A 99 -11.74 11.76 -9.12
C TYR A 99 -13.22 11.40 -9.36
N GLU A 100 -14.15 12.25 -8.90
CA GLU A 100 -15.57 12.07 -9.15
C GLU A 100 -15.93 12.10 -10.65
N LEU A 101 -15.30 13.00 -11.43
CA LEU A 101 -15.51 13.09 -12.89
C LEU A 101 -14.92 11.88 -13.62
N LEU A 102 -13.64 11.57 -13.38
CA LEU A 102 -12.90 10.59 -14.19
C LEU A 102 -13.16 9.15 -13.81
N PHE A 103 -13.23 8.83 -12.53
CA PHE A 103 -13.29 7.45 -12.04
C PHE A 103 -14.66 7.05 -11.51
N LEU A 104 -15.35 7.94 -10.78
CA LEU A 104 -16.70 7.65 -10.29
C LEU A 104 -17.81 7.99 -11.29
N LYS A 105 -17.48 8.69 -12.38
CA LYS A 105 -18.43 9.09 -13.44
C LYS A 105 -19.71 9.79 -12.90
N LYS A 106 -19.54 10.60 -11.87
CA LYS A 106 -20.65 11.37 -11.29
C LYS A 106 -21.14 12.44 -12.25
N PRO A 107 -22.43 12.83 -12.18
CA PRO A 107 -23.00 13.87 -13.03
C PRO A 107 -22.21 15.18 -12.91
N SER A 108 -21.75 15.72 -14.06
CA SER A 108 -20.83 16.86 -14.13
C SER A 108 -21.37 18.10 -13.39
N HIS A 109 -22.67 18.40 -13.51
CA HIS A 109 -23.27 19.54 -12.84
C HIS A 109 -23.18 19.46 -11.31
N ALA A 110 -23.39 18.24 -10.74
CA ALA A 110 -23.29 18.03 -9.31
C ALA A 110 -21.83 18.13 -8.81
N VAL A 111 -20.87 17.62 -9.61
CA VAL A 111 -19.44 17.73 -9.28
C VAL A 111 -18.96 19.17 -9.34
N VAL A 112 -19.39 19.95 -10.34
CA VAL A 112 -19.04 21.38 -10.46
C VAL A 112 -19.59 22.17 -9.27
N ASP A 113 -20.88 21.99 -8.91
CA ASP A 113 -21.48 22.68 -7.77
C ASP A 113 -20.72 22.36 -6.46
N GLN A 114 -20.52 21.08 -6.17
CA GLN A 114 -19.83 20.64 -4.96
C GLN A 114 -18.35 21.05 -4.94
N GLY A 115 -17.67 20.99 -6.07
CA GLY A 115 -16.27 21.39 -6.19
C GLY A 115 -16.07 22.91 -5.94
N VAL A 116 -16.98 23.75 -6.42
CA VAL A 116 -16.96 25.19 -6.12
C VAL A 116 -17.17 25.44 -4.63
N GLU A 117 -18.09 24.71 -3.98
CA GLU A 117 -18.34 24.84 -2.55
C GLU A 117 -17.16 24.34 -1.70
N LEU A 118 -16.47 23.24 -2.12
CA LEU A 118 -15.24 22.77 -1.48
C LEU A 118 -14.14 23.84 -1.52
N VAL A 119 -13.92 24.45 -2.70
CA VAL A 119 -12.92 25.51 -2.83
C VAL A 119 -13.34 26.75 -2.04
N ARG A 120 -14.62 27.09 -2.01
CA ARG A 120 -15.13 28.22 -1.21
C ARG A 120 -14.87 28.01 0.28
N ALA A 121 -15.01 26.77 0.78
CA ALA A 121 -14.72 26.44 2.18
C ALA A 121 -13.23 26.62 2.53
N SER A 122 -12.34 26.26 1.61
CA SER A 122 -10.88 26.27 1.84
C SER A 122 -10.22 27.59 1.45
N SER A 123 -10.69 28.24 0.38
CA SER A 123 -10.12 29.46 -0.21
C SER A 123 -11.21 30.27 -0.90
N PRO A 124 -12.02 31.08 -0.16
CA PRO A 124 -13.20 31.74 -0.70
C PRO A 124 -12.92 32.61 -1.94
N LYS A 125 -11.75 33.27 -1.99
CA LYS A 125 -11.33 34.12 -3.12
C LYS A 125 -11.08 33.35 -4.41
N ALA A 126 -10.85 32.01 -4.32
CA ALA A 126 -10.58 31.18 -5.48
C ALA A 126 -11.86 30.51 -6.07
N SER A 127 -13.06 30.76 -5.51
CA SER A 127 -14.31 30.13 -5.96
C SER A 127 -14.66 30.43 -7.42
N GLY A 128 -14.35 31.65 -7.90
CA GLY A 128 -14.54 32.02 -9.31
C GLY A 128 -13.61 31.26 -10.26
N LEU A 129 -12.34 31.15 -9.90
CA LEU A 129 -11.36 30.30 -10.62
C LEU A 129 -11.82 28.84 -10.63
N ALA A 130 -12.22 28.29 -9.48
CA ALA A 130 -12.70 26.93 -9.38
C ALA A 130 -13.88 26.65 -10.30
N ASN A 131 -14.86 27.54 -10.36
CA ASN A 131 -16.01 27.41 -11.26
C ASN A 131 -15.58 27.32 -12.74
N ALA A 132 -14.71 28.22 -13.18
CA ALA A 132 -14.21 28.23 -14.56
C ALA A 132 -13.41 26.96 -14.89
N VAL A 133 -12.54 26.51 -13.98
CA VAL A 133 -11.70 25.31 -14.15
C VAL A 133 -12.56 24.05 -14.16
N LEU A 134 -13.51 23.91 -13.22
CA LEU A 134 -14.37 22.74 -13.10
C LEU A 134 -15.29 22.57 -14.33
N HIS A 135 -15.77 23.66 -14.93
CA HIS A 135 -16.50 23.57 -16.20
C HIS A 135 -15.64 23.07 -17.35
N LYS A 136 -14.37 23.52 -17.46
CA LYS A 136 -13.43 22.99 -18.45
C LYS A 136 -13.13 21.51 -18.20
N MET A 137 -12.86 21.15 -16.93
CA MET A 137 -12.64 19.76 -16.55
C MET A 137 -13.83 18.87 -16.88
N ALA A 138 -15.06 19.32 -16.62
CA ALA A 138 -16.27 18.56 -16.95
C ALA A 138 -16.36 18.25 -18.45
N ALA A 139 -16.02 19.18 -19.32
CA ALA A 139 -15.97 18.97 -20.78
C ALA A 139 -14.79 18.08 -21.20
N ASP A 140 -13.56 18.28 -20.65
CA ASP A 140 -12.37 17.49 -21.02
C ASP A 140 -12.45 16.02 -20.50
N ALA A 141 -13.27 15.78 -19.45
CA ALA A 141 -13.48 14.45 -18.89
C ALA A 141 -14.11 13.45 -19.90
N GLU A 142 -14.87 13.91 -20.88
CA GLU A 142 -15.48 13.08 -21.93
C GLU A 142 -14.41 12.38 -22.78
N GLY A 143 -13.25 13.02 -22.98
CA GLY A 143 -12.13 12.46 -23.73
C GLY A 143 -11.23 11.51 -22.93
N PHE A 144 -11.47 11.31 -21.64
CA PHE A 144 -10.62 10.45 -20.80
C PHE A 144 -10.62 8.99 -21.29
N PRO A 145 -9.46 8.33 -21.40
CA PRO A 145 -8.11 8.66 -20.91
C PRO A 145 -7.22 9.44 -21.89
N TRP A 146 -7.77 10.24 -22.77
CA TRP A 146 -7.10 11.07 -23.79
C TRP A 146 -6.11 10.27 -24.65
N GLY A 147 -6.68 9.35 -25.38
CA GLY A 147 -6.00 8.40 -26.26
C GLY A 147 -6.51 6.99 -26.08
N ASP A 148 -6.09 6.11 -26.98
CA ASP A 148 -6.47 4.71 -26.94
C ASP A 148 -5.60 3.94 -25.94
N ALA A 149 -6.21 3.43 -24.85
CA ALA A 149 -5.54 2.64 -23.84
C ALA A 149 -5.08 1.25 -24.34
N SER A 150 -5.59 0.78 -25.49
CA SER A 150 -5.16 -0.50 -26.09
C SER A 150 -3.78 -0.37 -26.77
N THR A 151 -3.43 0.82 -27.24
CA THR A 151 -2.17 1.08 -27.98
C THR A 151 -1.23 2.00 -27.22
N SER A 152 -1.76 3.03 -26.54
CA SER A 152 -0.96 4.03 -25.82
C SER A 152 -0.70 3.62 -24.37
N ILE A 153 0.58 3.48 -24.00
CA ILE A 153 0.97 3.21 -22.60
C ILE A 153 0.63 4.39 -21.68
N ARG A 154 0.54 5.63 -22.20
CA ARG A 154 0.17 6.81 -21.42
C ARG A 154 -1.33 6.81 -21.11
N ALA A 155 -2.17 6.51 -22.10
CA ALA A 155 -3.61 6.36 -21.88
C ALA A 155 -3.91 5.18 -20.94
N PHE A 156 -3.21 4.04 -21.12
CA PHE A 156 -3.28 2.90 -20.23
C PHE A 156 -2.94 3.29 -18.76
N ALA A 157 -1.82 3.97 -18.54
CA ALA A 157 -1.41 4.41 -17.22
C ALA A 157 -2.46 5.31 -16.54
N ARG A 158 -3.05 6.24 -17.31
CA ARG A 158 -4.13 7.12 -16.83
C ARG A 158 -5.38 6.35 -16.43
N SER A 159 -5.79 5.36 -17.22
CA SER A 159 -6.99 4.55 -16.95
C SER A 159 -6.93 3.87 -15.58
N TYR A 160 -5.73 3.54 -15.10
CA TYR A 160 -5.52 2.84 -13.83
C TYR A 160 -4.87 3.71 -12.74
N GLY A 161 -4.69 5.00 -12.98
CA GLY A 161 -4.15 5.93 -11.99
C GLY A 161 -2.74 5.54 -11.51
N ILE A 162 -1.84 5.14 -12.44
CA ILE A 162 -0.47 4.74 -12.10
C ILE A 162 0.57 5.54 -12.91
N PRO A 163 1.83 5.64 -12.44
CA PRO A 163 2.91 6.23 -13.22
C PRO A 163 3.16 5.47 -14.53
N LYS A 164 3.48 6.21 -15.58
CA LYS A 164 3.76 5.63 -16.91
C LYS A 164 4.91 4.60 -16.88
N TRP A 165 5.94 4.81 -16.05
CA TRP A 165 7.06 3.88 -15.95
C TRP A 165 6.60 2.53 -15.38
N LEU A 166 5.75 2.53 -14.33
CA LEU A 166 5.22 1.32 -13.70
C LEU A 166 4.26 0.59 -14.66
N ALA A 167 3.39 1.35 -15.37
CA ALA A 167 2.53 0.78 -16.41
C ALA A 167 3.34 0.05 -17.48
N ARG A 168 4.45 0.67 -17.97
CA ARG A 168 5.34 0.07 -18.96
C ARG A 168 5.98 -1.22 -18.44
N LEU A 169 6.43 -1.20 -17.19
CA LEU A 169 7.07 -2.36 -16.55
C LEU A 169 6.11 -3.53 -16.43
N LEU A 170 4.90 -3.30 -15.91
CA LEU A 170 3.88 -4.33 -15.74
C LEU A 170 3.40 -4.89 -17.10
N VAL A 171 3.17 -4.03 -18.10
CA VAL A 171 2.79 -4.47 -19.46
C VAL A 171 3.90 -5.29 -20.10
N ARG A 172 5.17 -4.93 -19.90
CA ARG A 172 6.33 -5.70 -20.42
C ARG A 172 6.42 -7.09 -19.77
N GLN A 173 6.17 -7.16 -18.46
CA GLN A 173 6.34 -8.40 -17.68
C GLN A 173 5.15 -9.35 -17.82
N TYR A 174 3.93 -8.84 -17.82
CA TYR A 174 2.70 -9.64 -17.74
C TYR A 174 1.89 -9.66 -19.05
N GLY A 175 2.23 -8.82 -20.00
CA GLY A 175 1.35 -8.51 -21.12
C GLY A 175 0.25 -7.51 -20.73
N ARG A 176 -0.35 -6.86 -21.72
CA ARG A 176 -1.31 -5.76 -21.49
C ARG A 176 -2.60 -6.23 -20.80
N GLU A 177 -3.13 -7.37 -21.21
CA GLU A 177 -4.39 -7.90 -20.68
C GLU A 177 -4.27 -8.26 -19.18
N LYS A 178 -3.25 -9.02 -18.80
CA LYS A 178 -3.02 -9.40 -17.41
C LYS A 178 -2.67 -8.19 -16.55
N ALA A 179 -1.83 -7.26 -17.04
CA ALA A 179 -1.54 -6.01 -16.34
C ALA A 179 -2.81 -5.16 -16.13
N ALA A 180 -3.72 -5.12 -17.13
CA ALA A 180 -5.02 -4.44 -17.01
C ALA A 180 -5.89 -5.06 -15.92
N ALA A 181 -6.00 -6.39 -15.88
CA ALA A 181 -6.78 -7.11 -14.87
C ALA A 181 -6.23 -6.87 -13.44
N MET A 182 -4.91 -6.94 -13.26
CA MET A 182 -4.24 -6.64 -11.99
C MET A 182 -4.55 -5.22 -11.52
N LEU A 183 -4.37 -4.24 -12.40
CA LEU A 183 -4.56 -2.83 -12.07
C LEU A 183 -6.03 -2.47 -11.88
N ALA A 184 -6.96 -3.13 -12.57
CA ALA A 184 -8.39 -2.99 -12.33
C ALA A 184 -8.75 -3.48 -10.91
N ALA A 185 -8.21 -4.64 -10.48
CA ALA A 185 -8.38 -5.14 -9.13
C ALA A 185 -7.79 -4.18 -8.08
N ASP A 186 -6.69 -3.49 -8.40
CA ASP A 186 -6.08 -2.49 -7.52
C ASP A 186 -6.87 -1.18 -7.38
N LEU A 187 -7.85 -0.94 -8.25
CA LEU A 187 -8.79 0.18 -8.11
C LEU A 187 -9.97 -0.15 -7.17
N LEU A 188 -10.17 -1.41 -6.85
CA LEU A 188 -11.25 -1.88 -5.99
C LEU A 188 -10.82 -1.91 -4.51
N PRO A 189 -11.77 -1.82 -3.56
CA PRO A 189 -11.47 -2.02 -2.16
C PRO A 189 -10.82 -3.38 -1.90
N ALA A 190 -9.77 -3.39 -1.08
CA ALA A 190 -9.09 -4.62 -0.71
C ALA A 190 -10.02 -5.50 0.15
N PRO A 191 -10.20 -6.79 -0.18
CA PRO A 191 -10.99 -7.69 0.64
C PRO A 191 -10.31 -7.92 2.00
N THR A 192 -11.12 -8.21 3.02
CA THR A 192 -10.65 -8.56 4.35
C THR A 192 -10.82 -10.06 4.55
N PHE A 193 -9.71 -10.75 4.78
CA PHE A 193 -9.72 -12.16 5.12
C PHE A 193 -9.44 -12.31 6.61
N LEU A 194 -10.21 -13.16 7.29
CA LEU A 194 -10.12 -13.39 8.72
C LEU A 194 -9.71 -14.83 8.98
N ARG A 195 -8.80 -15.03 9.94
CA ARG A 195 -8.42 -16.32 10.48
C ARG A 195 -8.62 -16.29 12.00
N ASP A 196 -9.10 -17.39 12.56
CA ASP A 196 -9.28 -17.51 14.00
C ASP A 196 -7.94 -17.41 14.74
N ASN A 197 -7.97 -16.77 15.90
CA ASN A 197 -6.80 -16.64 16.77
C ASN A 197 -6.83 -17.77 17.82
N PRO A 198 -5.98 -18.78 17.72
CA PRO A 198 -6.00 -19.89 18.67
C PRO A 198 -5.52 -19.51 20.09
N TYR A 199 -4.90 -18.33 20.24
CA TYR A 199 -4.46 -17.83 21.54
C TYR A 199 -5.54 -17.04 22.28
N GLN A 200 -6.56 -16.54 21.59
CA GLN A 200 -7.63 -15.73 22.18
C GLN A 200 -8.98 -16.15 21.59
N SER A 201 -9.75 -16.90 22.35
CA SER A 201 -11.07 -17.38 21.91
C SER A 201 -11.99 -16.25 21.48
N GLY A 202 -12.57 -16.38 20.28
CA GLY A 202 -13.45 -15.37 19.69
C GLY A 202 -12.75 -14.23 18.95
N GLU A 203 -11.43 -14.12 19.04
CA GLU A 203 -10.64 -13.14 18.29
C GLU A 203 -10.19 -13.68 16.94
N ARG A 204 -9.99 -12.79 15.97
CA ARG A 204 -9.52 -13.16 14.62
C ARG A 204 -8.40 -12.26 14.15
N PHE A 205 -7.48 -12.86 13.39
CA PHE A 205 -6.47 -12.12 12.63
C PHE A 205 -7.05 -11.65 11.31
N ALA A 206 -6.94 -10.35 11.03
CA ALA A 206 -7.15 -9.83 9.68
C ALA A 206 -5.80 -9.88 8.92
N SER A 207 -5.71 -10.72 7.90
CA SER A 207 -4.51 -10.84 7.07
C SER A 207 -4.89 -11.22 5.63
N ASP A 208 -4.11 -10.77 4.66
CA ASP A 208 -4.28 -11.18 3.27
C ASP A 208 -4.00 -12.67 3.09
N LEU A 209 -4.73 -13.35 2.18
CA LEU A 209 -4.58 -14.80 1.95
C LEU A 209 -3.18 -15.16 1.45
N SER A 210 -2.59 -14.35 0.58
CA SER A 210 -1.22 -14.60 0.12
C SER A 210 -0.20 -14.43 1.25
N ALA A 211 -0.39 -13.45 2.14
CA ALA A 211 0.44 -13.29 3.33
C ALA A 211 0.31 -14.49 4.30
N GLN A 212 -0.91 -15.04 4.45
CA GLN A 212 -1.15 -16.27 5.21
C GLN A 212 -0.45 -17.47 4.56
N HIS A 213 -0.57 -17.60 3.24
CA HIS A 213 0.10 -18.67 2.49
C HIS A 213 1.62 -18.56 2.59
N VAL A 214 2.20 -17.37 2.42
CA VAL A 214 3.65 -17.14 2.61
C VAL A 214 4.11 -17.59 4.00
N ALA A 215 3.37 -17.22 5.06
CA ALA A 215 3.69 -17.67 6.42
C ALA A 215 3.56 -19.21 6.57
N SER A 216 2.70 -19.87 5.78
CA SER A 216 2.55 -21.34 5.83
C SER A 216 3.70 -22.10 5.17
N LEU A 217 4.49 -21.46 4.34
CA LEU A 217 5.67 -22.06 3.69
C LEU A 217 6.86 -22.23 4.65
N VAL A 218 6.86 -21.56 5.80
CA VAL A 218 7.96 -21.62 6.77
C VAL A 218 7.85 -22.89 7.61
N PRO A 219 8.85 -23.81 7.60
CA PRO A 219 8.89 -24.95 8.51
C PRO A 219 8.98 -24.48 9.96
N LEU A 220 8.17 -25.08 10.85
CA LEU A 220 8.06 -24.66 12.26
C LEU A 220 8.69 -25.66 13.24
N ALA A 221 9.13 -26.82 12.76
CA ALA A 221 9.86 -27.76 13.59
C ALA A 221 11.28 -27.24 13.86
N GLY A 222 11.62 -27.02 15.13
CA GLY A 222 12.91 -26.47 15.55
C GLY A 222 12.91 -24.96 15.77
N THR A 223 13.98 -24.28 15.36
CA THR A 223 14.19 -22.85 15.57
C THR A 223 14.05 -22.08 14.27
N VAL A 224 13.35 -20.93 14.31
CA VAL A 224 13.10 -20.06 13.17
C VAL A 224 13.75 -18.70 13.36
N LEU A 225 14.42 -18.19 12.35
CA LEU A 225 14.82 -16.80 12.25
C LEU A 225 13.87 -16.09 11.26
N GLU A 226 13.13 -15.09 11.73
CA GLU A 226 12.30 -14.23 10.89
C GLU A 226 12.97 -12.87 10.71
N ILE A 227 13.32 -12.53 9.49
CA ILE A 227 13.96 -11.27 9.11
C ILE A 227 12.92 -10.34 8.48
N GLY A 228 12.85 -9.09 8.94
CA GLY A 228 11.85 -8.13 8.49
C GLY A 228 10.48 -8.32 9.13
N ALA A 229 10.43 -8.80 10.37
CA ALA A 229 9.20 -9.16 11.09
C ALA A 229 8.20 -7.99 11.25
N GLY A 230 8.65 -6.76 11.16
CA GLY A 230 7.81 -5.57 11.22
C GLY A 230 7.00 -5.50 12.52
N ARG A 231 5.67 -5.47 12.40
CA ARG A 231 4.73 -5.45 13.55
C ARG A 231 4.27 -6.85 13.97
N GLY A 232 4.93 -7.92 13.52
CA GLY A 232 4.69 -9.31 13.94
C GLY A 232 3.44 -9.96 13.37
N THR A 233 2.95 -9.54 12.20
CA THR A 233 1.76 -10.18 11.60
C THR A 233 2.05 -11.60 11.15
N LYS A 234 3.16 -11.83 10.42
CA LYS A 234 3.57 -13.16 9.98
C LYS A 234 4.09 -14.00 11.16
N THR A 235 4.78 -13.38 12.13
CA THR A 235 5.15 -14.01 13.43
C THR A 235 3.93 -14.63 14.12
N ALA A 236 2.84 -13.84 14.27
CA ALA A 236 1.61 -14.33 14.89
C ALA A 236 0.94 -15.45 14.08
N LEU A 237 0.95 -15.37 12.74
CA LEU A 237 0.43 -16.42 11.86
C LEU A 237 1.23 -17.72 11.98
N MET A 238 2.57 -17.63 12.03
CA MET A 238 3.44 -18.78 12.24
C MET A 238 3.22 -19.42 13.61
N GLN A 239 3.10 -18.63 14.67
CA GLN A 239 2.84 -19.13 16.01
C GLN A 239 1.44 -19.77 16.13
N ALA A 240 0.41 -19.17 15.50
CA ALA A 240 -0.92 -19.77 15.47
C ALA A 240 -0.88 -21.15 14.79
N ARG A 241 -0.17 -21.26 13.67
CA ARG A 241 0.01 -22.53 12.98
C ARG A 241 0.83 -23.53 13.82
N ALA A 242 1.88 -23.07 14.51
CA ALA A 242 2.66 -23.95 15.41
C ALA A 242 1.79 -24.57 16.50
N LEU A 243 0.89 -23.77 17.11
CA LEU A 243 -0.03 -24.30 18.10
C LEU A 243 -1.01 -25.32 17.50
N GLU A 244 -1.51 -25.09 16.29
CA GLU A 244 -2.41 -26.01 15.58
C GLU A 244 -1.72 -27.31 15.15
N GLU A 245 -0.48 -27.25 14.61
CA GLU A 245 0.22 -28.39 14.02
C GLU A 245 1.09 -29.16 15.02
N LEU A 246 1.72 -28.45 15.97
CA LEU A 246 2.69 -29.03 16.93
C LEU A 246 2.11 -29.17 18.34
N GLY A 247 1.00 -28.47 18.64
CA GLY A 247 0.42 -28.41 19.98
C GLY A 247 1.16 -27.46 20.93
N HIS A 248 2.20 -26.75 20.46
CA HIS A 248 2.99 -25.80 21.26
C HIS A 248 3.57 -24.70 20.37
N PRO A 249 3.92 -23.53 20.93
CA PRO A 249 4.63 -22.47 20.21
C PRO A 249 5.99 -22.96 19.70
N THR A 250 6.41 -22.48 18.52
CA THR A 250 7.78 -22.65 18.03
C THR A 250 8.70 -21.56 18.55
N ILE A 251 10.02 -21.80 18.51
CA ILE A 251 11.01 -20.79 18.91
C ILE A 251 11.32 -19.90 17.70
N ILE A 252 10.93 -18.63 17.78
CA ILE A 252 11.17 -17.65 16.72
C ILE A 252 12.08 -16.54 17.25
N HIS A 253 13.19 -16.30 16.55
CA HIS A 253 14.00 -15.10 16.70
C HIS A 253 13.62 -14.13 15.57
N THR A 254 13.23 -12.90 15.91
CA THR A 254 12.87 -11.90 14.90
C THR A 254 13.97 -10.84 14.80
N VAL A 255 14.22 -10.34 13.60
CA VAL A 255 15.14 -9.23 13.32
C VAL A 255 14.42 -8.13 12.56
N ASP A 256 14.46 -6.90 13.06
CA ASP A 256 14.06 -5.70 12.33
C ASP A 256 15.08 -4.58 12.59
N ILE A 257 15.34 -3.74 11.58
CA ILE A 257 16.27 -2.61 11.71
C ILE A 257 15.71 -1.50 12.61
N HIS A 258 14.38 -1.44 12.78
CA HIS A 258 13.69 -0.41 13.52
C HIS A 258 13.33 -0.87 14.93
N GLU A 259 13.99 -0.32 15.95
CA GLU A 259 13.74 -0.60 17.37
C GLU A 259 12.26 -0.43 17.76
N PHE A 260 11.59 0.63 17.26
CA PHE A 260 10.18 0.85 17.59
C PHE A 260 9.27 -0.27 17.05
N LYS A 261 9.59 -0.89 15.91
CA LYS A 261 8.83 -2.03 15.36
C LYS A 261 9.05 -3.29 16.18
N ALA A 262 10.32 -3.56 16.57
CA ALA A 262 10.66 -4.68 17.43
C ALA A 262 9.92 -4.58 18.77
N ARG A 263 9.85 -3.38 19.38
CA ARG A 263 9.07 -3.13 20.60
C ARG A 263 7.58 -3.38 20.39
N LEU A 264 6.98 -2.82 19.33
CA LEU A 264 5.56 -3.04 19.01
C LEU A 264 5.24 -4.51 18.76
N LEU A 265 6.16 -5.26 18.15
CA LEU A 265 6.03 -6.70 17.97
C LEU A 265 6.00 -7.40 19.33
N SER A 266 6.96 -7.12 20.21
CA SER A 266 7.01 -7.72 21.55
C SER A 266 5.75 -7.44 22.36
N GLU A 267 5.31 -6.17 22.40
CA GLU A 267 4.07 -5.76 23.08
C GLU A 267 2.85 -6.50 22.52
N ARG A 268 2.78 -6.65 21.20
CA ARG A 268 1.70 -7.38 20.55
C ARG A 268 1.69 -8.87 20.88
N MET A 269 2.86 -9.53 20.88
CA MET A 269 2.96 -10.94 21.25
C MET A 269 2.53 -11.16 22.69
N GLU A 270 2.95 -10.28 23.62
CA GLU A 270 2.52 -10.31 25.01
C GLU A 270 1.01 -10.13 25.17
N GLN A 271 0.43 -9.11 24.52
CA GLN A 271 -1.03 -8.86 24.53
C GLN A 271 -1.84 -10.04 24.01
N MET A 272 -1.30 -10.78 23.06
CA MET A 272 -1.94 -11.96 22.47
C MET A 272 -1.65 -13.27 23.24
N GLY A 273 -0.82 -13.23 24.28
CA GLY A 273 -0.41 -14.42 25.02
C GLY A 273 0.50 -15.37 24.23
N ILE A 274 1.17 -14.86 23.18
CA ILE A 274 2.06 -15.65 22.32
C ILE A 274 3.46 -15.71 22.93
N ALA A 275 3.90 -16.91 23.27
CA ALA A 275 5.24 -17.18 23.79
C ALA A 275 6.22 -17.63 22.70
N GLY A 276 7.50 -17.81 23.06
CA GLY A 276 8.53 -18.39 22.17
C GLY A 276 9.10 -17.39 21.14
N VAL A 277 8.86 -16.08 21.27
CA VAL A 277 9.37 -15.05 20.37
C VAL A 277 10.43 -14.20 21.07
N THR A 278 11.61 -14.08 20.48
CA THR A 278 12.71 -13.20 20.92
C THR A 278 13.02 -12.18 19.84
N THR A 279 12.98 -10.90 20.17
CA THR A 279 13.21 -9.83 19.21
C THR A 279 14.66 -9.32 19.27
N HIS A 280 15.24 -9.07 18.11
CA HIS A 280 16.55 -8.45 17.95
C HIS A 280 16.43 -7.23 17.03
N VAL A 281 17.24 -6.20 17.31
CA VAL A 281 17.32 -4.98 16.50
C VAL A 281 18.65 -4.97 15.77
N GLY A 282 18.62 -4.83 14.45
CA GLY A 282 19.84 -4.75 13.66
C GLY A 282 19.61 -4.83 12.15
N ASP A 283 20.68 -4.56 11.40
CA ASP A 283 20.69 -4.61 9.93
C ASP A 283 20.85 -6.07 9.45
N ALA A 284 19.84 -6.61 8.83
CA ALA A 284 19.85 -7.99 8.32
C ALA A 284 20.78 -8.18 7.10
N THR A 285 21.31 -7.13 6.52
CA THR A 285 22.39 -7.23 5.52
C THR A 285 23.74 -7.63 6.15
N ASN A 286 23.83 -7.58 7.49
CA ASN A 286 24.98 -7.99 8.30
C ASN A 286 24.53 -8.58 9.63
N LEU A 287 23.93 -9.78 9.60
CA LEU A 287 23.45 -10.47 10.78
C LEU A 287 24.54 -10.77 11.82
N ASP A 288 25.80 -10.86 11.40
CA ASP A 288 26.94 -11.11 12.27
C ASP A 288 27.20 -9.99 13.29
N ALA A 289 26.75 -8.77 12.98
CA ALA A 289 26.85 -7.63 13.88
C ALA A 289 25.75 -7.61 14.96
N ILE A 290 24.75 -8.48 14.90
CA ILE A 290 23.62 -8.49 15.83
C ILE A 290 23.98 -9.29 17.08
N ALA A 291 24.13 -8.58 18.20
CA ALA A 291 24.47 -9.19 19.48
C ALA A 291 23.37 -10.14 19.96
N GLY A 292 23.77 -11.32 20.48
CA GLY A 292 22.85 -12.29 21.06
C GLY A 292 22.00 -13.07 20.05
N LEU A 293 22.16 -12.84 18.74
CA LEU A 293 21.49 -13.64 17.71
C LEU A 293 22.17 -15.01 17.60
N PRO A 294 21.42 -16.14 17.73
CA PRO A 294 21.95 -17.47 17.47
C PRO A 294 22.50 -17.63 16.04
N ARG A 295 23.51 -18.49 15.84
CA ARG A 295 24.23 -18.60 14.57
C ARG A 295 23.66 -19.65 13.61
N ALA A 296 22.69 -20.45 14.03
CA ALA A 296 22.17 -21.54 13.21
C ALA A 296 20.69 -21.81 13.52
N PHE A 297 19.88 -21.84 12.45
CA PHE A 297 18.45 -22.05 12.53
C PHE A 297 18.01 -23.21 11.60
N ASP A 298 16.95 -23.89 11.98
CA ASP A 298 16.32 -24.94 11.16
C ASP A 298 15.57 -24.32 9.98
N ALA A 299 14.98 -23.13 10.18
CA ALA A 299 14.40 -22.33 9.12
C ALA A 299 14.79 -20.85 9.25
N VAL A 300 15.10 -20.21 8.13
CA VAL A 300 15.27 -18.75 8.05
C VAL A 300 14.21 -18.22 7.08
N PHE A 301 13.42 -17.26 7.55
CA PHE A 301 12.38 -16.59 6.76
C PHE A 301 12.74 -15.13 6.58
N ILE A 302 12.80 -14.68 5.32
CA ILE A 302 13.04 -13.29 4.94
C ILE A 302 11.73 -12.72 4.40
N ASP A 303 11.07 -11.82 5.15
CA ASP A 303 10.03 -10.93 4.66
C ASP A 303 10.70 -9.64 4.19
N ALA A 304 11.15 -9.64 2.93
CA ALA A 304 12.11 -8.66 2.45
C ALA A 304 11.48 -7.26 2.29
N PRO A 305 12.20 -6.18 2.63
CA PRO A 305 11.79 -4.84 2.24
C PRO A 305 11.72 -4.77 0.72
N CYS A 306 10.58 -4.40 0.17
CA CYS A 306 10.31 -4.42 -1.27
C CYS A 306 9.48 -3.21 -1.70
N SER A 307 9.30 -3.06 -3.01
CA SER A 307 8.50 -1.98 -3.59
C SER A 307 7.04 -1.96 -3.13
N GLY A 308 6.49 -3.09 -2.63
CA GLY A 308 5.09 -3.21 -2.24
C GLY A 308 4.10 -3.17 -3.41
N THR A 309 4.57 -3.35 -4.63
CA THR A 309 3.74 -3.24 -5.85
C THR A 309 2.62 -4.28 -5.95
N GLY A 310 2.65 -5.32 -5.14
CA GLY A 310 1.57 -6.29 -5.01
C GLY A 310 0.42 -5.84 -4.09
N THR A 311 0.60 -4.74 -3.35
CA THR A 311 -0.34 -4.27 -2.31
C THR A 311 -0.91 -2.87 -2.59
N LEU A 312 -0.91 -2.42 -3.85
CA LEU A 312 -1.27 -1.05 -4.25
C LEU A 312 -2.68 -0.63 -3.86
N ARG A 313 -3.62 -1.57 -3.74
CA ARG A 313 -4.99 -1.27 -3.27
C ARG A 313 -5.06 -1.02 -1.76
N ARG A 314 -4.08 -1.53 -0.98
CA ARG A 314 -3.99 -1.30 0.47
C ARG A 314 -3.15 -0.08 0.80
N HIS A 315 -2.13 0.17 -0.02
CA HIS A 315 -1.15 1.24 0.13
C HIS A 315 -1.03 2.04 -1.17
N PRO A 316 -2.09 2.79 -1.54
CA PRO A 316 -2.15 3.47 -2.84
C PRO A 316 -1.07 4.54 -3.02
N GLU A 317 -0.49 5.04 -1.92
CA GLU A 317 0.61 6.00 -1.94
C GLU A 317 1.86 5.46 -2.63
N ILE A 318 2.11 4.16 -2.54
CA ILE A 318 3.28 3.49 -3.13
C ILE A 318 3.43 3.86 -4.60
N ARG A 319 2.32 3.95 -5.35
CA ARG A 319 2.30 4.31 -6.78
C ARG A 319 3.08 5.59 -7.11
N TRP A 320 3.13 6.53 -6.16
CA TRP A 320 3.66 7.88 -6.35
C TRP A 320 4.86 8.21 -5.46
N ARG A 321 5.23 7.27 -4.57
CA ARG A 321 6.37 7.42 -3.66
C ARG A 321 7.61 6.70 -4.13
N ILE A 322 7.46 5.67 -4.96
CA ILE A 322 8.56 4.89 -5.50
C ILE A 322 8.90 5.31 -6.94
N ASP A 323 10.17 5.16 -7.29
CA ASP A 323 10.67 5.31 -8.65
C ASP A 323 11.57 4.10 -9.04
N PRO A 324 12.04 3.99 -10.29
CA PRO A 324 12.91 2.89 -10.70
C PRO A 324 14.22 2.76 -9.90
N ARG A 325 14.77 3.86 -9.37
CA ARG A 325 16.02 3.86 -8.57
C ARG A 325 15.78 3.25 -7.19
N ASP A 326 14.59 3.47 -6.63
CA ASP A 326 14.20 2.85 -5.36
C ASP A 326 14.16 1.33 -5.51
N ILE A 327 13.62 0.82 -6.63
CA ILE A 327 13.57 -0.63 -6.92
C ILE A 327 14.99 -1.19 -7.03
N GLU A 328 15.89 -0.50 -7.73
CA GLU A 328 17.30 -0.89 -7.84
C GLU A 328 17.97 -0.95 -6.46
N SER A 329 17.75 0.06 -5.63
CA SER A 329 18.28 0.11 -4.26
C SER A 329 17.73 -1.03 -3.38
N LEU A 330 16.42 -1.32 -3.50
CA LEU A 330 15.78 -2.41 -2.78
C LEU A 330 16.32 -3.78 -3.19
N THR A 331 16.51 -4.03 -4.50
CA THR A 331 17.07 -5.31 -4.98
C THR A 331 18.50 -5.54 -4.48
N GLN A 332 19.31 -4.48 -4.35
CA GLN A 332 20.64 -4.58 -3.75
C GLN A 332 20.59 -4.93 -2.24
N ILE A 333 19.64 -4.36 -1.50
CA ILE A 333 19.41 -4.69 -0.09
C ILE A 333 18.97 -6.14 0.04
N GLN A 334 17.97 -6.56 -0.74
CA GLN A 334 17.43 -7.92 -0.77
C GLN A 334 18.52 -8.96 -1.08
N ALA A 335 19.39 -8.69 -2.06
CA ALA A 335 20.50 -9.58 -2.41
C ALA A 335 21.46 -9.74 -1.22
N ARG A 336 21.81 -8.65 -0.53
CA ARG A 336 22.68 -8.72 0.65
C ARG A 336 22.01 -9.46 1.81
N MET A 337 20.72 -9.27 2.02
CA MET A 337 19.96 -10.01 3.04
C MET A 337 19.97 -11.51 2.77
N LEU A 338 19.75 -11.95 1.52
CA LEU A 338 19.84 -13.34 1.11
C LEU A 338 21.22 -13.94 1.39
N GLN A 339 22.28 -13.22 1.03
CA GLN A 339 23.67 -13.66 1.28
C GLN A 339 23.98 -13.77 2.78
N SER A 340 23.58 -12.78 3.58
CA SER A 340 23.77 -12.78 5.04
C SER A 340 22.99 -13.92 5.70
N ALA A 341 21.73 -14.11 5.32
CA ALA A 341 20.84 -15.13 5.88
C ALA A 341 21.27 -16.56 5.54
N ALA A 342 21.85 -16.80 4.37
CA ALA A 342 22.28 -18.13 3.91
C ALA A 342 23.23 -18.83 4.88
N SER A 343 24.09 -18.08 5.57
CA SER A 343 25.06 -18.60 6.55
C SER A 343 24.38 -19.03 7.86
N TYR A 344 23.19 -18.54 8.15
CA TYR A 344 22.40 -18.84 9.35
C TYR A 344 21.50 -20.07 9.19
N VAL A 345 21.35 -20.60 7.99
CA VAL A 345 20.61 -21.85 7.73
C VAL A 345 21.50 -23.05 8.01
N ARG A 346 21.06 -23.96 8.86
CA ARG A 346 21.73 -25.24 9.14
C ARG A 346 21.82 -26.11 7.89
N ALA A 347 22.75 -27.08 7.88
CA ALA A 347 22.72 -28.14 6.90
C ALA A 347 21.40 -28.93 7.01
N GLY A 348 20.73 -29.16 5.89
CA GLY A 348 19.37 -29.73 5.83
C GLY A 348 18.25 -28.73 6.22
N GLY A 349 18.57 -27.48 6.54
CA GLY A 349 17.62 -26.45 6.89
C GLY A 349 16.98 -25.79 5.65
N THR A 350 16.10 -24.84 5.91
CA THR A 350 15.28 -24.17 4.89
C THR A 350 15.46 -22.66 4.94
N LEU A 351 15.62 -22.03 3.78
CA LEU A 351 15.54 -20.57 3.58
C LEU A 351 14.27 -20.25 2.81
N VAL A 352 13.40 -19.44 3.39
CA VAL A 352 12.20 -18.91 2.73
C VAL A 352 12.43 -17.43 2.46
N TYR A 353 12.36 -17.01 1.21
CA TYR A 353 12.43 -15.62 0.80
C TYR A 353 11.07 -15.19 0.28
N ALA A 354 10.57 -14.04 0.74
CA ALA A 354 9.28 -13.51 0.33
C ALA A 354 9.26 -11.99 0.16
N THR A 355 8.39 -11.53 -0.73
CA THR A 355 8.07 -10.11 -0.96
C THR A 355 6.57 -9.91 -1.10
N CYS A 356 6.11 -8.67 -0.90
CA CYS A 356 4.79 -8.20 -1.35
C CYS A 356 4.90 -7.41 -2.67
N SER A 357 5.83 -7.80 -3.53
CA SER A 357 6.04 -7.27 -4.87
C SER A 357 5.42 -8.17 -5.94
N VAL A 358 5.23 -7.62 -7.14
CA VAL A 358 4.90 -8.34 -8.37
C VAL A 358 5.97 -8.11 -9.44
N LEU A 359 7.12 -7.59 -9.06
CA LEU A 359 8.21 -7.25 -10.00
C LEU A 359 9.25 -8.36 -10.04
N ASP A 360 9.49 -8.94 -11.22
CA ASP A 360 10.47 -10.02 -11.42
C ASP A 360 11.88 -9.66 -10.89
N SER A 361 12.25 -8.38 -10.95
CA SER A 361 13.54 -7.91 -10.41
C SER A 361 13.70 -8.08 -8.90
N GLU A 362 12.61 -8.07 -8.14
CA GLU A 362 12.59 -8.31 -6.69
C GLU A 362 12.27 -9.77 -6.35
N ASP A 363 11.81 -10.55 -7.32
CA ASP A 363 11.26 -11.88 -7.17
C ASP A 363 12.15 -12.94 -7.86
N ASP A 364 11.69 -13.55 -8.96
CA ASP A 364 12.39 -14.65 -9.63
C ASP A 364 13.79 -14.28 -10.13
N ALA A 365 13.99 -13.09 -10.69
CA ALA A 365 15.29 -12.68 -11.19
C ALA A 365 16.32 -12.53 -10.05
N LEU A 366 15.89 -11.99 -8.90
CA LEU A 366 16.73 -11.87 -7.72
C LEU A 366 17.13 -13.25 -7.17
N VAL A 367 16.15 -14.16 -7.05
CA VAL A 367 16.41 -15.52 -6.54
C VAL A 367 17.35 -16.28 -7.47
N ARG A 368 17.16 -16.22 -8.79
CA ARG A 368 18.09 -16.83 -9.75
C ARG A 368 19.50 -16.27 -9.58
N ALA A 369 19.65 -14.95 -9.50
CA ALA A 369 20.95 -14.33 -9.29
C ALA A 369 21.58 -14.75 -7.96
N PHE A 370 20.81 -14.92 -6.89
CA PHE A 370 21.29 -15.46 -5.62
C PHE A 370 21.81 -16.90 -5.76
N LEU A 371 21.04 -17.78 -6.40
CA LEU A 371 21.42 -19.21 -6.57
C LEU A 371 22.73 -19.38 -7.37
N ASP A 372 23.07 -18.42 -8.24
CA ASP A 372 24.33 -18.39 -8.99
C ASP A 372 25.54 -17.92 -8.14
N THR A 373 25.33 -17.45 -6.89
CA THR A 373 26.41 -17.07 -5.98
C THR A 373 26.98 -18.29 -5.23
N PRO A 374 28.23 -18.21 -4.69
CA PRO A 374 28.76 -19.26 -3.84
C PRO A 374 27.90 -19.60 -2.62
N ALA A 375 27.22 -18.62 -2.03
CA ALA A 375 26.31 -18.83 -0.92
C ALA A 375 25.02 -19.53 -1.38
N GLY A 376 24.46 -19.10 -2.50
CA GLY A 376 23.22 -19.64 -3.06
C GLY A 376 23.38 -21.03 -3.68
N ALA A 377 24.58 -21.37 -4.20
CA ALA A 377 24.87 -22.67 -4.79
C ALA A 377 24.75 -23.85 -3.78
N GLN A 378 24.67 -23.55 -2.48
CA GLN A 378 24.40 -24.54 -1.43
C GLN A 378 22.90 -24.89 -1.30
N PHE A 379 22.03 -24.19 -2.02
CA PHE A 379 20.59 -24.33 -1.93
C PHE A 379 19.98 -24.89 -3.24
N THR A 380 18.89 -25.59 -3.08
CA THR A 380 18.03 -26.04 -4.18
C THR A 380 16.63 -25.45 -4.03
N LEU A 381 16.03 -25.01 -5.13
CA LEU A 381 14.66 -24.53 -5.14
C LEU A 381 13.71 -25.71 -4.92
N ALA A 382 12.97 -25.70 -3.80
CA ALA A 382 12.01 -26.73 -3.46
C ALA A 382 10.57 -26.33 -3.83
N GLU A 383 10.20 -25.07 -3.61
CA GLU A 383 8.84 -24.58 -3.87
C GLU A 383 8.88 -23.12 -4.31
N ARG A 384 7.92 -22.75 -5.16
CA ARG A 384 7.72 -21.39 -5.63
C ARG A 384 6.25 -21.01 -5.57
N PHE A 385 5.95 -19.89 -4.94
CA PHE A 385 4.64 -19.26 -4.90
C PHE A 385 4.69 -17.86 -5.52
N ALA A 386 3.67 -17.51 -6.30
CA ALA A 386 3.46 -16.13 -6.76
C ALA A 386 1.97 -15.89 -6.94
N SER A 387 1.49 -14.77 -6.44
CA SER A 387 0.15 -14.26 -6.65
C SER A 387 0.20 -12.87 -7.26
N VAL A 388 -0.89 -12.47 -7.89
CA VAL A 388 -1.09 -11.11 -8.40
C VAL A 388 -2.44 -10.60 -7.91
N PRO A 389 -2.62 -9.28 -7.77
CA PRO A 389 -3.91 -8.72 -7.38
C PRO A 389 -5.02 -9.19 -8.33
N ALA A 390 -6.13 -9.66 -7.74
CA ALA A 390 -7.33 -10.08 -8.46
C ALA A 390 -8.59 -9.54 -7.77
N GLU A 391 -9.66 -9.36 -8.53
CA GLU A 391 -10.95 -8.92 -7.99
C GLU A 391 -11.48 -9.96 -6.98
N GLY A 392 -11.83 -9.51 -5.77
CA GLY A 392 -12.25 -10.38 -4.68
C GLY A 392 -11.19 -11.34 -4.15
N GLY A 393 -10.03 -11.42 -4.80
CA GLY A 393 -8.91 -12.29 -4.47
C GLY A 393 -7.85 -11.64 -3.58
N PRO A 394 -6.73 -12.36 -3.33
CA PRO A 394 -5.63 -11.88 -2.51
C PRO A 394 -4.83 -10.75 -3.17
N ASP A 395 -3.91 -10.17 -2.41
CA ASP A 395 -2.88 -9.25 -2.90
C ASP A 395 -1.75 -10.01 -3.65
N GLY A 396 -0.90 -9.25 -4.35
CA GLY A 396 0.30 -9.79 -4.98
C GLY A 396 1.39 -10.08 -3.95
N HIS A 397 1.87 -11.32 -3.93
CA HIS A 397 3.02 -11.75 -3.14
C HIS A 397 3.86 -12.74 -3.93
N PHE A 398 5.11 -12.81 -3.56
CA PHE A 398 6.04 -13.82 -4.05
C PHE A 398 6.70 -14.52 -2.87
N ALA A 399 6.97 -15.83 -3.00
CA ALA A 399 7.82 -16.56 -2.07
C ALA A 399 8.49 -17.74 -2.76
N VAL A 400 9.69 -18.09 -2.27
CA VAL A 400 10.39 -19.32 -2.62
C VAL A 400 10.86 -20.03 -1.36
N VAL A 401 10.85 -21.35 -1.42
CA VAL A 401 11.44 -22.24 -0.41
C VAL A 401 12.70 -22.84 -0.99
N LEU A 402 13.83 -22.58 -0.35
CA LEU A 402 15.15 -23.06 -0.73
C LEU A 402 15.66 -24.04 0.34
N ARG A 403 16.14 -25.23 -0.04
CA ARG A 403 16.70 -26.23 0.87
C ARG A 403 18.21 -26.30 0.75
N LYS A 404 18.87 -26.25 1.90
CA LYS A 404 20.34 -26.34 2.02
C LYS A 404 20.82 -27.77 2.13
#